data_b6e77751ff3d61485d7adfa77afc6812
#
_entry.id   b6e77751ff3d61485d7adfa77afc6812
#
_cell.length_a   1.000
_cell.length_b   1.000
_cell.length_c   1.000
_cell.angle_alpha   90.00
_cell.angle_beta   90.00
_cell.angle_gamma   90.00
#
_symmetry.space_group_name_H-M   'P 1'
#
loop_
_entity.id
_entity.type
_entity.pdbx_description
1 polymer ?
#
loop_
_entity_poly.entity_id
_entity_poly.type
_entity_poly.pdbx_seq_one_letter_code
_entity_poly.pdbx_strand_id
1 'polypeptide(L)'
;VSLIRKTKPCCVLGMGGFASAAAGFAAFICRVPLILQEQNSIPGTTNRLLAPLATKIFTGFPAAFKASAKSQFSGNPLRAALYQIDEPSVRMAADASPLRLLILGGSLGAHALNCVLPKALAQLRSENTSFNDISVVHQTGVNDVEDVQQQYVLAGIDAAVSAFITDMPQAYSNADLVIARSGALTVTELAAAGVASLLIPYPYATDDHQTANANWLVDVGAATLVSQADFSVDKACHLLAALLQNRKALLNQAQQARSLATPSATQIIVNACQEFSYV
;
A
#
# COMPACT_ATOMS: atom_id res chain seq x y z
N VAL A 1 12.84 14.64 26.78
CA VAL A 1 12.33 15.14 28.06
C VAL A 1 12.24 16.68 28.04
N SER A 2 13.33 17.42 27.75
CA SER A 2 13.32 18.90 27.77
C SER A 2 12.24 19.50 26.88
N LEU A 3 12.08 18.99 25.64
CA LEU A 3 11.04 19.44 24.71
C LEU A 3 9.63 19.24 25.28
N ILE A 4 9.31 18.06 25.80
CA ILE A 4 8.00 17.75 26.38
C ILE A 4 7.69 18.67 27.58
N ARG A 5 8.67 18.91 28.44
CA ARG A 5 8.49 19.83 29.60
C ARG A 5 8.27 21.27 29.13
N LYS A 6 8.88 21.68 28.03
CA LYS A 6 8.72 23.03 27.46
C LYS A 6 7.38 23.19 26.74
N THR A 7 6.97 22.21 25.92
CA THR A 7 5.74 22.30 25.09
C THR A 7 4.48 21.87 25.84
N LYS A 8 4.64 21.06 26.93
CA LYS A 8 3.52 20.53 27.75
C LYS A 8 2.39 19.93 26.89
N PRO A 9 2.69 18.96 25.99
CA PRO A 9 1.66 18.39 25.15
C PRO A 9 0.67 17.57 25.98
N CYS A 10 -0.60 17.53 25.56
CA CYS A 10 -1.64 16.72 26.19
C CYS A 10 -1.41 15.22 26.00
N CYS A 11 -0.82 14.81 24.87
CA CYS A 11 -0.40 13.44 24.57
C CYS A 11 0.78 13.43 23.60
N VAL A 12 1.39 12.27 23.43
CA VAL A 12 2.41 12.00 22.39
C VAL A 12 1.90 10.88 21.48
N LEU A 13 1.82 11.14 20.17
CA LEU A 13 1.48 10.14 19.17
C LEU A 13 2.77 9.58 18.55
N GLY A 14 3.06 8.31 18.79
CA GLY A 14 4.15 7.56 18.17
C GLY A 14 3.64 6.76 16.97
N MET A 15 4.24 7.01 15.79
CA MET A 15 3.86 6.33 14.56
C MET A 15 4.98 5.37 14.06
N GLY A 16 5.74 4.80 14.99
CA GLY A 16 6.84 3.90 14.65
C GLY A 16 8.11 4.63 14.16
N GLY A 17 9.06 3.85 13.70
CA GLY A 17 10.36 4.35 13.30
C GLY A 17 11.28 4.71 14.47
N PHE A 18 12.56 4.92 14.19
CA PHE A 18 13.59 5.14 15.20
C PHE A 18 13.34 6.39 16.07
N ALA A 19 12.87 7.48 15.46
CA ALA A 19 12.61 8.74 16.17
C ALA A 19 11.50 8.61 17.24
N SER A 20 10.49 7.76 17.01
CA SER A 20 9.39 7.54 17.95
C SER A 20 9.85 6.90 19.25
N ALA A 21 10.94 6.11 19.27
CA ALA A 21 11.45 5.48 20.49
C ALA A 21 11.81 6.52 21.55
N ALA A 22 12.64 7.49 21.20
CA ALA A 22 13.09 8.54 22.13
C ALA A 22 11.92 9.39 22.63
N ALA A 23 10.97 9.73 21.75
CA ALA A 23 9.79 10.52 22.11
C ALA A 23 8.84 9.74 23.05
N GLY A 24 8.62 8.44 22.78
CA GLY A 24 7.78 7.58 23.60
C GLY A 24 8.33 7.37 25.02
N PHE A 25 9.62 7.09 25.17
CA PHE A 25 10.27 7.00 26.48
C PHE A 25 10.24 8.34 27.22
N ALA A 26 10.45 9.46 26.52
CA ALA A 26 10.37 10.78 27.14
C ALA A 26 8.94 11.11 27.62
N ALA A 27 7.91 10.71 26.88
CA ALA A 27 6.52 10.84 27.27
C ALA A 27 6.25 10.06 28.58
N PHE A 28 6.70 8.80 28.64
CA PHE A 28 6.57 7.98 29.84
C PHE A 28 7.24 8.61 31.07
N ILE A 29 8.50 9.07 30.94
CA ILE A 29 9.22 9.76 32.04
C ILE A 29 8.49 11.02 32.49
N CYS A 30 7.89 11.77 31.57
CA CYS A 30 7.16 12.99 31.84
C CYS A 30 5.70 12.74 32.27
N ARG A 31 5.24 11.50 32.34
CA ARG A 31 3.86 11.09 32.62
C ARG A 31 2.84 11.70 31.67
N VAL A 32 3.24 11.89 30.41
CA VAL A 32 2.36 12.32 29.31
C VAL A 32 1.78 11.07 28.63
N PRO A 33 0.47 11.00 28.38
CA PRO A 33 -0.16 9.87 27.70
C PRO A 33 0.53 9.56 26.36
N LEU A 34 0.88 8.29 26.14
CA LEU A 34 1.48 7.80 24.90
C LEU A 34 0.45 7.02 24.10
N ILE A 35 0.16 7.48 22.91
CA ILE A 35 -0.66 6.79 21.90
C ILE A 35 0.28 6.24 20.84
N LEU A 36 0.12 4.96 20.47
CA LEU A 36 0.87 4.36 19.36
C LEU A 36 -0.06 4.06 18.18
N GLN A 37 0.45 4.28 16.97
CA GLN A 37 -0.16 3.79 15.75
C GLN A 37 0.86 2.86 15.06
N GLU A 38 0.45 1.60 14.79
CA GLU A 38 1.23 0.62 14.05
C GLU A 38 0.66 0.45 12.66
N GLN A 39 1.48 0.71 11.64
CA GLN A 39 1.05 0.68 10.25
C GLN A 39 1.04 -0.73 9.66
N ASN A 40 1.95 -1.61 10.09
CA ASN A 40 2.13 -2.93 9.53
C ASN A 40 1.30 -4.00 10.26
N SER A 41 1.06 -5.11 9.58
CA SER A 41 0.44 -6.30 10.17
C SER A 41 1.34 -6.98 11.20
N ILE A 42 2.67 -6.84 11.06
CA ILE A 42 3.66 -7.26 12.06
C ILE A 42 4.25 -6.01 12.68
N PRO A 43 4.12 -5.81 14.02
CA PRO A 43 4.56 -4.60 14.67
C PRO A 43 6.08 -4.40 14.58
N GLY A 44 6.49 -3.19 14.26
CA GLY A 44 7.90 -2.82 14.27
C GLY A 44 8.50 -2.84 15.68
N THR A 45 9.83 -3.05 15.78
CA THR A 45 10.56 -3.17 17.05
C THR A 45 10.29 -1.98 18.00
N THR A 46 10.28 -0.76 17.47
CA THR A 46 9.98 0.45 18.28
C THR A 46 8.61 0.37 18.94
N ASN A 47 7.56 0.05 18.18
CA ASN A 47 6.21 -0.06 18.72
C ASN A 47 6.07 -1.22 19.67
N ARG A 48 6.74 -2.37 19.42
CA ARG A 48 6.80 -3.50 20.36
C ARG A 48 7.40 -3.09 21.72
N LEU A 49 8.50 -2.32 21.70
CA LEU A 49 9.16 -1.85 22.93
C LEU A 49 8.34 -0.80 23.70
N LEU A 50 7.63 0.06 22.98
CA LEU A 50 6.80 1.11 23.57
C LEU A 50 5.41 0.64 23.98
N ALA A 51 4.90 -0.47 23.46
CA ALA A 51 3.56 -0.97 23.74
C ALA A 51 3.22 -1.14 25.24
N PRO A 52 4.13 -1.65 26.11
CA PRO A 52 3.86 -1.71 27.55
C PRO A 52 3.61 -0.33 28.18
N LEU A 53 4.26 0.70 27.66
CA LEU A 53 4.22 2.09 28.14
C LEU A 53 3.06 2.88 27.56
N ALA A 54 2.43 2.37 26.51
CA ALA A 54 1.35 3.05 25.80
C ALA A 54 0.05 3.06 26.60
N THR A 55 -0.68 4.18 26.49
CA THR A 55 -2.04 4.34 27.01
C THR A 55 -3.05 3.73 26.04
N LYS A 56 -2.86 3.96 24.73
CA LYS A 56 -3.68 3.38 23.64
C LYS A 56 -2.78 2.95 22.49
N ILE A 57 -3.20 1.91 21.78
CA ILE A 57 -2.51 1.38 20.59
C ILE A 57 -3.55 1.24 19.47
N PHE A 58 -3.32 1.91 18.36
CA PHE A 58 -4.11 1.76 17.14
C PHE A 58 -3.33 0.95 16.11
N THR A 59 -4.02 0.04 15.42
CA THR A 59 -3.40 -0.82 14.41
C THR A 59 -3.99 -0.60 13.03
N GLY A 60 -3.13 -0.58 12.03
CA GLY A 60 -3.50 -0.48 10.62
C GLY A 60 -4.07 -1.78 10.06
N PHE A 61 -3.74 -2.90 10.70
CA PHE A 61 -4.23 -4.23 10.34
C PHE A 61 -4.82 -4.95 11.55
N PRO A 62 -5.83 -5.82 11.35
CA PRO A 62 -6.34 -6.68 12.41
C PRO A 62 -5.21 -7.54 13.00
N ALA A 63 -5.26 -7.81 14.28
CA ALA A 63 -4.33 -8.70 15.00
C ALA A 63 -2.84 -8.33 14.96
N ALA A 64 -2.44 -7.12 14.52
CA ALA A 64 -1.06 -6.66 14.59
C ALA A 64 -0.50 -6.71 16.04
N PHE A 65 -1.32 -6.37 17.03
CA PHE A 65 -1.04 -6.65 18.45
C PHE A 65 -2.05 -7.63 19.02
N LYS A 66 -1.67 -8.35 20.07
CA LYS A 66 -2.62 -9.17 20.83
C LYS A 66 -3.77 -8.30 21.34
N ALA A 67 -4.98 -8.81 21.24
CA ALA A 67 -6.17 -8.12 21.75
C ALA A 67 -6.00 -7.76 23.23
N SER A 68 -6.20 -6.50 23.57
CA SER A 68 -6.12 -5.97 24.93
C SER A 68 -7.01 -4.74 25.05
N ALA A 69 -7.30 -4.32 26.28
CA ALA A 69 -8.06 -3.09 26.51
C ALA A 69 -7.39 -1.82 25.92
N LYS A 70 -6.09 -1.87 25.62
CA LYS A 70 -5.32 -0.78 25.03
C LYS A 70 -5.26 -0.82 23.51
N SER A 71 -5.50 -1.98 22.89
CA SER A 71 -5.28 -2.22 21.47
C SER A 71 -6.59 -2.24 20.69
N GLN A 72 -6.68 -1.41 19.66
CA GLN A 72 -7.84 -1.28 18.80
C GLN A 72 -7.42 -1.26 17.33
N PHE A 73 -8.11 -2.03 16.48
CA PHE A 73 -8.01 -1.89 15.04
C PHE A 73 -8.73 -0.60 14.60
N SER A 74 -8.01 0.28 13.93
CA SER A 74 -8.52 1.54 13.39
C SER A 74 -8.42 1.61 11.87
N GLY A 75 -7.52 0.83 11.29
CA GLY A 75 -6.99 1.05 9.96
C GLY A 75 -5.83 2.05 9.97
N ASN A 76 -5.19 2.23 8.81
CA ASN A 76 -4.15 3.24 8.62
C ASN A 76 -4.76 4.59 8.25
N PRO A 77 -4.27 5.71 8.82
CA PRO A 77 -4.65 7.06 8.38
C PRO A 77 -4.20 7.29 6.94
N LEU A 78 -5.14 7.59 6.07
CA LEU A 78 -4.90 7.87 4.65
C LEU A 78 -5.46 9.23 4.26
N ARG A 79 -5.04 9.71 3.08
CA ARG A 79 -5.60 10.94 2.49
C ARG A 79 -7.08 10.75 2.18
N ALA A 80 -7.92 11.71 2.55
CA ALA A 80 -9.38 11.64 2.35
C ALA A 80 -9.76 11.42 0.87
N ALA A 81 -8.99 11.98 -0.07
CA ALA A 81 -9.23 11.84 -1.50
C ALA A 81 -9.23 10.38 -2.00
N LEU A 82 -8.53 9.46 -1.32
CA LEU A 82 -8.56 8.03 -1.69
C LEU A 82 -9.92 7.38 -1.46
N TYR A 83 -10.66 7.84 -0.45
CA TYR A 83 -12.01 7.37 -0.15
C TYR A 83 -13.10 8.01 -1.02
N GLN A 84 -12.74 9.07 -1.77
CA GLN A 84 -13.63 9.76 -2.71
C GLN A 84 -13.56 9.19 -4.13
N ILE A 85 -12.65 8.23 -4.37
CA ILE A 85 -12.57 7.50 -5.64
C ILE A 85 -13.89 6.73 -5.82
N ASP A 86 -14.47 6.83 -7.01
CA ASP A 86 -15.71 6.14 -7.37
C ASP A 86 -15.63 4.63 -7.11
N GLU A 87 -16.77 4.02 -6.86
CA GLU A 87 -16.87 2.58 -6.64
C GLU A 87 -16.33 1.79 -7.85
N PRO A 88 -15.70 0.63 -7.61
CA PRO A 88 -15.13 -0.19 -8.68
C PRO A 88 -16.11 -0.51 -9.80
N SER A 89 -17.38 -0.75 -9.48
CA SER A 89 -18.45 -1.04 -10.44
C SER A 89 -18.72 0.14 -11.39
N VAL A 90 -18.50 1.37 -10.95
CA VAL A 90 -18.65 2.58 -11.78
C VAL A 90 -17.44 2.77 -12.68
N ARG A 91 -16.22 2.65 -12.11
CA ARG A 91 -14.96 2.89 -12.85
C ARG A 91 -14.66 1.83 -13.91
N MET A 92 -15.06 0.59 -13.65
CA MET A 92 -14.79 -0.58 -14.49
C MET A 92 -16.02 -1.05 -15.27
N ALA A 93 -17.14 -0.30 -15.24
CA ALA A 93 -18.40 -0.65 -15.90
C ALA A 93 -18.32 -0.62 -17.43
N ALA A 94 -17.37 0.13 -18.00
CA ALA A 94 -17.21 0.17 -19.45
C ALA A 94 -16.42 -1.04 -19.93
N ASP A 95 -17.02 -1.83 -20.81
CA ASP A 95 -16.32 -2.85 -21.62
C ASP A 95 -15.26 -2.21 -22.57
N ALA A 96 -15.05 -0.91 -22.43
CA ALA A 96 -14.16 -0.14 -23.26
C ALA A 96 -12.69 -0.35 -22.87
N SER A 97 -11.91 -0.82 -23.80
CA SER A 97 -10.45 -0.71 -23.87
C SER A 97 -10.00 0.74 -23.72
N PRO A 98 -8.75 1.02 -23.31
CA PRO A 98 -7.70 0.07 -22.97
C PRO A 98 -7.78 -0.48 -21.54
N LEU A 99 -7.10 -1.62 -21.30
CA LEU A 99 -6.79 -2.07 -19.95
C LEU A 99 -5.72 -1.15 -19.35
N ARG A 100 -5.98 -0.65 -18.14
CA ARG A 100 -5.14 0.37 -17.49
C ARG A 100 -4.33 -0.25 -16.36
N LEU A 101 -3.03 -0.33 -16.56
CA LEU A 101 -2.07 -0.87 -15.59
C LEU A 101 -1.36 0.27 -14.87
N LEU A 102 -1.31 0.19 -13.55
CA LEU A 102 -0.49 1.07 -12.73
C LEU A 102 0.59 0.23 -12.04
N ILE A 103 1.86 0.57 -12.27
CA ILE A 103 3.01 -0.11 -11.68
C ILE A 103 3.68 0.85 -10.70
N LEU A 104 3.83 0.41 -9.44
CA LEU A 104 4.37 1.23 -8.36
C LEU A 104 5.65 0.62 -7.79
N GLY A 105 6.79 1.23 -8.10
CA GLY A 105 8.09 0.89 -7.51
C GLY A 105 8.31 1.47 -6.12
N GLY A 106 7.48 2.44 -5.70
CA GLY A 106 7.68 3.21 -4.48
C GLY A 106 8.76 4.31 -4.65
N SER A 107 9.04 5.07 -3.59
CA SER A 107 9.92 6.24 -3.65
C SER A 107 11.38 5.91 -4.00
N LEU A 108 11.85 4.72 -3.64
CA LEU A 108 13.21 4.25 -3.94
C LEU A 108 13.30 3.42 -5.22
N GLY A 109 12.15 3.18 -5.87
CA GLY A 109 12.05 2.28 -6.99
C GLY A 109 12.02 0.80 -6.58
N ALA A 110 11.57 -0.04 -7.49
CA ALA A 110 11.57 -1.50 -7.33
C ALA A 110 12.26 -2.13 -8.54
N HIS A 111 13.58 -2.10 -8.54
CA HIS A 111 14.41 -2.54 -9.68
C HIS A 111 13.98 -3.90 -10.25
N ALA A 112 13.61 -4.86 -9.39
CA ALA A 112 13.10 -6.16 -9.85
C ALA A 112 11.82 -6.04 -10.67
N LEU A 113 10.89 -5.14 -10.31
CA LEU A 113 9.69 -4.87 -11.09
C LEU A 113 10.03 -4.17 -12.41
N ASN A 114 10.92 -3.18 -12.33
CA ASN A 114 11.39 -2.40 -13.48
C ASN A 114 12.07 -3.26 -14.55
N CYS A 115 12.81 -4.30 -14.14
CA CYS A 115 13.48 -5.24 -15.04
C CYS A 115 12.54 -6.28 -15.66
N VAL A 116 11.50 -6.71 -14.94
CA VAL A 116 10.65 -7.84 -15.33
C VAL A 116 9.43 -7.37 -16.14
N LEU A 117 8.72 -6.34 -15.66
CA LEU A 117 7.41 -5.98 -16.20
C LEU A 117 7.42 -5.48 -17.65
N PRO A 118 8.37 -4.62 -18.10
CA PRO A 118 8.39 -4.22 -19.51
C PRO A 118 8.58 -5.41 -20.45
N LYS A 119 9.44 -6.36 -20.08
CA LYS A 119 9.69 -7.58 -20.86
C LYS A 119 8.50 -8.52 -20.86
N ALA A 120 7.86 -8.71 -19.70
CA ALA A 120 6.67 -9.55 -19.60
C ALA A 120 5.50 -9.00 -20.41
N LEU A 121 5.30 -7.68 -20.43
CA LEU A 121 4.27 -7.03 -21.24
C LEU A 121 4.59 -7.10 -22.74
N ALA A 122 5.87 -6.97 -23.12
CA ALA A 122 6.31 -7.18 -24.50
C ALA A 122 6.03 -8.62 -24.99
N GLN A 123 6.37 -9.61 -24.17
CA GLN A 123 6.08 -11.02 -24.44
C GLN A 123 4.57 -11.25 -24.54
N LEU A 124 3.79 -10.75 -23.59
CA LEU A 124 2.34 -10.89 -23.59
C LEU A 124 1.68 -10.38 -24.87
N ARG A 125 2.12 -9.21 -25.36
CA ARG A 125 1.63 -8.66 -26.64
C ARG A 125 2.03 -9.49 -27.86
N SER A 126 3.25 -10.05 -27.86
CA SER A 126 3.71 -10.88 -28.96
C SER A 126 2.98 -12.22 -29.05
N GLU A 127 2.57 -12.77 -27.92
CA GLU A 127 1.86 -14.03 -27.83
C GLU A 127 0.35 -13.90 -28.10
N ASN A 128 -0.24 -12.73 -27.79
CA ASN A 128 -1.69 -12.53 -27.90
C ASN A 128 -2.06 -11.08 -28.22
N THR A 129 -2.59 -10.86 -29.41
CA THR A 129 -3.01 -9.54 -29.91
C THR A 129 -4.14 -8.88 -29.12
N SER A 130 -4.88 -9.64 -28.31
CA SER A 130 -5.91 -9.09 -27.40
C SER A 130 -5.33 -8.13 -26.37
N PHE A 131 -4.02 -8.16 -26.14
CA PHE A 131 -3.30 -7.27 -25.23
C PHE A 131 -2.61 -6.09 -25.91
N ASN A 132 -2.92 -5.81 -27.18
CA ASN A 132 -2.37 -4.66 -27.89
C ASN A 132 -2.86 -3.32 -27.33
N ASP A 133 -4.04 -3.31 -26.73
CA ASP A 133 -4.69 -2.12 -26.19
C ASP A 133 -4.56 -2.08 -24.64
N ILE A 134 -3.31 -1.93 -24.17
CA ILE A 134 -2.96 -1.77 -22.76
C ILE A 134 -2.32 -0.39 -22.58
N SER A 135 -2.83 0.39 -21.66
CA SER A 135 -2.20 1.63 -21.19
C SER A 135 -1.44 1.39 -19.89
N VAL A 136 -0.21 1.86 -19.81
CA VAL A 136 0.67 1.64 -18.66
C VAL A 136 1.09 2.95 -18.04
N VAL A 137 0.93 3.07 -16.73
CA VAL A 137 1.57 4.11 -15.91
C VAL A 137 2.57 3.42 -14.99
N HIS A 138 3.86 3.77 -15.09
CA HIS A 138 4.92 3.10 -14.34
C HIS A 138 5.76 4.09 -13.54
N GLN A 139 5.67 4.01 -12.22
CA GLN A 139 6.56 4.71 -11.29
C GLN A 139 7.78 3.85 -10.99
N THR A 140 8.93 4.24 -11.50
CA THR A 140 10.17 3.45 -11.45
C THR A 140 11.14 3.83 -10.33
N GLY A 141 10.96 5.01 -9.72
CA GLY A 141 12.03 5.67 -8.96
C GLY A 141 13.00 6.39 -9.90
N VAL A 142 13.90 7.19 -9.34
CA VAL A 142 14.75 8.12 -10.11
C VAL A 142 15.74 7.41 -11.02
N ASN A 143 16.25 6.25 -10.60
CA ASN A 143 17.41 5.63 -11.27
C ASN A 143 17.06 4.87 -12.56
N ASP A 144 15.82 4.38 -12.71
CA ASP A 144 15.46 3.44 -13.77
C ASP A 144 14.52 4.05 -14.84
N VAL A 145 14.22 5.36 -14.77
CA VAL A 145 13.23 6.02 -15.66
C VAL A 145 13.60 5.85 -17.14
N GLU A 146 14.83 6.20 -17.50
CA GLU A 146 15.27 6.19 -18.91
C GLU A 146 15.28 4.76 -19.48
N ASP A 147 15.86 3.82 -18.72
CA ASP A 147 15.95 2.43 -19.13
C ASP A 147 14.58 1.78 -19.33
N VAL A 148 13.65 2.03 -18.40
CA VAL A 148 12.28 1.49 -18.46
C VAL A 148 11.50 2.13 -19.61
N GLN A 149 11.62 3.45 -19.80
CA GLN A 149 10.98 4.13 -20.91
C GLN A 149 11.46 3.57 -22.25
N GLN A 150 12.76 3.36 -22.40
CA GLN A 150 13.32 2.78 -23.61
C GLN A 150 12.80 1.36 -23.89
N GLN A 151 12.69 0.52 -22.86
CA GLN A 151 12.16 -0.83 -23.00
C GLN A 151 10.70 -0.82 -23.50
N TYR A 152 9.85 0.07 -23.01
CA TYR A 152 8.47 0.22 -23.47
C TYR A 152 8.39 0.72 -24.93
N VAL A 153 9.23 1.70 -25.29
CA VAL A 153 9.31 2.21 -26.66
C VAL A 153 9.70 1.11 -27.64
N LEU A 154 10.73 0.31 -27.31
CA LEU A 154 11.17 -0.81 -28.14
C LEU A 154 10.11 -1.91 -28.27
N ALA A 155 9.29 -2.10 -27.26
CA ALA A 155 8.16 -3.03 -27.26
C ALA A 155 6.91 -2.46 -27.96
N GLY A 156 6.91 -1.20 -28.37
CA GLY A 156 5.76 -0.51 -28.94
C GLY A 156 4.58 -0.36 -27.95
N ILE A 157 4.86 -0.32 -26.65
CA ILE A 157 3.84 -0.18 -25.59
C ILE A 157 3.70 1.29 -25.25
N ASP A 158 2.45 1.79 -25.24
CA ASP A 158 2.15 3.13 -24.73
C ASP A 158 2.26 3.13 -23.20
N ALA A 159 3.31 3.80 -22.69
CA ALA A 159 3.61 3.83 -21.27
C ALA A 159 4.06 5.22 -20.82
N ALA A 160 3.37 5.75 -19.79
CA ALA A 160 3.78 6.94 -19.07
C ALA A 160 4.73 6.53 -17.92
N VAL A 161 6.03 6.70 -18.12
CA VAL A 161 7.06 6.35 -17.12
C VAL A 161 7.50 7.59 -16.37
N SER A 162 7.57 7.50 -15.03
CA SER A 162 7.99 8.62 -14.19
C SER A 162 8.75 8.15 -12.95
N ALA A 163 9.61 9.01 -12.43
CA ALA A 163 10.32 8.73 -11.19
C ALA A 163 9.36 8.68 -9.99
N PHE A 164 8.34 9.55 -9.98
CA PHE A 164 7.40 9.70 -8.87
C PHE A 164 6.03 10.16 -9.37
N ILE A 165 4.96 9.63 -8.77
CA ILE A 165 3.58 10.05 -9.02
C ILE A 165 3.11 10.88 -7.83
N THR A 166 2.72 12.13 -8.08
CA THR A 166 2.25 13.06 -7.03
C THR A 166 0.77 12.88 -6.72
N ASP A 167 -0.04 12.67 -7.74
CA ASP A 167 -1.49 12.46 -7.61
C ASP A 167 -1.84 10.97 -7.59
N MET A 168 -1.61 10.32 -6.45
CA MET A 168 -1.93 8.92 -6.25
C MET A 168 -3.43 8.62 -6.31
N PRO A 169 -4.35 9.47 -5.77
CA PRO A 169 -5.79 9.26 -5.96
C PRO A 169 -6.20 9.17 -7.43
N GLN A 170 -5.71 10.07 -8.28
CA GLN A 170 -5.97 10.03 -9.72
C GLN A 170 -5.36 8.79 -10.38
N ALA A 171 -4.13 8.41 -10.00
CA ALA A 171 -3.48 7.22 -10.52
C ALA A 171 -4.28 5.94 -10.20
N TYR A 172 -4.72 5.78 -8.94
CA TYR A 172 -5.57 4.64 -8.55
C TYR A 172 -6.95 4.68 -9.22
N SER A 173 -7.56 5.85 -9.36
CA SER A 173 -8.85 6.01 -10.04
C SER A 173 -8.80 5.54 -11.48
N ASN A 174 -7.68 5.73 -12.15
CA ASN A 174 -7.48 5.37 -13.55
C ASN A 174 -6.92 3.95 -13.74
N ALA A 175 -6.75 3.16 -12.68
CA ALA A 175 -6.17 1.82 -12.78
C ALA A 175 -7.25 0.73 -12.72
N ASP A 176 -7.12 -0.29 -13.58
CA ASP A 176 -7.87 -1.54 -13.52
C ASP A 176 -7.12 -2.61 -12.73
N LEU A 177 -5.77 -2.59 -12.81
CA LEU A 177 -4.88 -3.46 -12.05
C LEU A 177 -3.66 -2.66 -11.58
N VAL A 178 -3.32 -2.79 -10.31
CA VAL A 178 -2.09 -2.24 -9.72
C VAL A 178 -1.09 -3.35 -9.47
N ILE A 179 0.16 -3.14 -9.88
CA ILE A 179 1.29 -4.04 -9.60
C ILE A 179 2.25 -3.29 -8.68
N ALA A 180 2.48 -3.81 -7.48
CA ALA A 180 3.24 -3.06 -6.47
C ALA A 180 3.94 -3.93 -5.44
N ARG A 181 4.84 -3.30 -4.67
CA ARG A 181 5.27 -3.82 -3.37
C ARG A 181 4.12 -3.73 -2.37
N SER A 182 4.16 -4.58 -1.35
CA SER A 182 3.12 -4.66 -0.30
C SER A 182 3.50 -3.89 0.98
N GLY A 183 3.99 -2.66 0.82
CA GLY A 183 4.13 -1.75 1.96
C GLY A 183 2.77 -1.46 2.62
N ALA A 184 2.76 -1.25 3.93
CA ALA A 184 1.52 -1.09 4.69
C ALA A 184 0.57 -0.02 4.13
N LEU A 185 1.09 1.16 3.78
CA LEU A 185 0.27 2.22 3.20
C LEU A 185 -0.22 1.86 1.79
N THR A 186 0.62 1.27 0.95
CA THR A 186 0.20 0.82 -0.40
C THR A 186 -0.97 -0.17 -0.32
N VAL A 187 -0.86 -1.19 0.56
CA VAL A 187 -1.92 -2.20 0.75
C VAL A 187 -3.22 -1.55 1.24
N THR A 188 -3.14 -0.63 2.19
CA THR A 188 -4.33 0.06 2.70
C THR A 188 -4.88 1.11 1.74
N GLU A 189 -4.04 1.74 0.91
CA GLU A 189 -4.47 2.62 -0.20
C GLU A 189 -5.20 1.84 -1.29
N LEU A 190 -4.72 0.62 -1.64
CA LEU A 190 -5.42 -0.28 -2.57
C LEU A 190 -6.82 -0.65 -2.08
N ALA A 191 -6.94 -0.94 -0.77
CA ALA A 191 -8.24 -1.18 -0.14
C ALA A 191 -9.13 0.08 -0.21
N ALA A 192 -8.61 1.25 0.18
CA ALA A 192 -9.36 2.51 0.15
C ALA A 192 -9.80 2.91 -1.26
N ALA A 193 -8.95 2.71 -2.26
CA ALA A 193 -9.25 2.98 -3.66
C ALA A 193 -10.15 1.92 -4.31
N GLY A 194 -10.19 0.71 -3.75
CA GLY A 194 -10.91 -0.42 -4.34
C GLY A 194 -10.32 -0.81 -5.69
N VAL A 195 -9.06 -1.24 -5.73
CA VAL A 195 -8.37 -1.62 -6.99
C VAL A 195 -7.81 -3.03 -6.87
N ALA A 196 -7.99 -3.84 -7.91
CA ALA A 196 -7.38 -5.16 -8.02
C ALA A 196 -5.85 -5.05 -8.02
N SER A 197 -5.15 -6.00 -7.41
CA SER A 197 -3.70 -5.89 -7.32
C SER A 197 -2.95 -7.21 -7.48
N LEU A 198 -1.75 -7.11 -8.07
CA LEU A 198 -0.70 -8.11 -8.05
C LEU A 198 0.42 -7.60 -7.15
N LEU A 199 0.63 -8.27 -6.02
CA LEU A 199 1.57 -7.86 -4.99
C LEU A 199 2.84 -8.69 -5.01
N ILE A 200 3.98 -8.00 -5.03
CA ILE A 200 5.31 -8.61 -5.00
C ILE A 200 6.03 -8.08 -3.75
N PRO A 201 5.95 -8.77 -2.60
CA PRO A 201 6.61 -8.36 -1.36
C PRO A 201 8.11 -8.13 -1.54
N TYR A 202 8.68 -7.16 -0.84
CA TYR A 202 10.11 -6.95 -0.80
C TYR A 202 10.76 -8.02 0.09
N PRO A 203 11.68 -8.85 -0.45
CA PRO A 203 12.16 -10.05 0.25
C PRO A 203 13.05 -9.75 1.46
N TYR A 204 13.58 -8.53 1.57
CA TYR A 204 14.44 -8.12 2.69
C TYR A 204 13.68 -7.24 3.70
N ALA A 205 12.34 -7.27 3.67
CA ALA A 205 11.52 -6.57 4.66
C ALA A 205 11.71 -7.20 6.05
N THR A 206 11.95 -6.37 7.07
CA THR A 206 12.13 -6.84 8.45
C THR A 206 10.94 -7.70 8.88
N ASP A 207 11.21 -8.87 9.47
CA ASP A 207 10.19 -9.82 9.95
C ASP A 207 9.16 -10.21 8.85
N ASP A 208 9.52 -10.09 7.56
CA ASP A 208 8.64 -10.38 6.41
C ASP A 208 7.26 -9.68 6.47
N HIS A 209 7.24 -8.47 7.05
CA HIS A 209 5.98 -7.72 7.23
C HIS A 209 5.27 -7.43 5.91
N GLN A 210 5.97 -7.36 4.77
CA GLN A 210 5.32 -7.11 3.49
C GLN A 210 4.46 -8.29 3.01
N THR A 211 4.92 -9.53 3.19
CA THR A 211 4.08 -10.71 2.91
C THR A 211 2.86 -10.74 3.82
N ALA A 212 3.05 -10.44 5.10
CA ALA A 212 1.94 -10.39 6.05
C ALA A 212 0.94 -9.27 5.74
N ASN A 213 1.39 -8.09 5.29
CA ASN A 213 0.52 -7.01 4.83
C ASN A 213 -0.29 -7.43 3.58
N ALA A 214 0.38 -8.10 2.60
CA ALA A 214 -0.27 -8.54 1.37
C ALA A 214 -1.38 -9.57 1.65
N ASN A 215 -1.14 -10.51 2.57
CA ASN A 215 -2.10 -11.55 2.91
C ASN A 215 -3.44 -10.99 3.38
N TRP A 216 -3.48 -9.81 3.98
CA TRP A 216 -4.73 -9.16 4.36
C TRP A 216 -5.68 -8.90 3.16
N LEU A 217 -5.13 -8.59 1.98
CA LEU A 217 -5.91 -8.50 0.74
C LEU A 217 -6.14 -9.87 0.08
N VAL A 218 -5.12 -10.73 0.12
CA VAL A 218 -5.17 -12.06 -0.51
C VAL A 218 -6.22 -12.96 0.14
N ASP A 219 -6.31 -12.96 1.46
CA ASP A 219 -7.21 -13.80 2.24
C ASP A 219 -8.69 -13.55 1.92
N VAL A 220 -9.04 -12.35 1.44
CA VAL A 220 -10.40 -12.02 0.99
C VAL A 220 -10.55 -12.07 -0.53
N GLY A 221 -9.53 -12.50 -1.27
CA GLY A 221 -9.55 -12.55 -2.72
C GLY A 221 -9.44 -11.18 -3.41
N ALA A 222 -8.91 -10.16 -2.71
CA ALA A 222 -8.73 -8.80 -3.22
C ALA A 222 -7.40 -8.60 -3.97
N ALA A 223 -6.45 -9.51 -3.83
CA ALA A 223 -5.14 -9.43 -4.46
C ALA A 223 -4.60 -10.80 -4.87
N THR A 224 -3.68 -10.79 -5.81
CA THR A 224 -2.80 -11.91 -6.13
C THR A 224 -1.42 -11.64 -5.57
N LEU A 225 -0.77 -12.63 -4.98
CA LEU A 225 0.56 -12.53 -4.41
C LEU A 225 1.53 -13.43 -5.17
N VAL A 226 2.73 -12.92 -5.42
CA VAL A 226 3.86 -13.73 -5.90
C VAL A 226 5.13 -13.31 -5.20
N SER A 227 5.96 -14.27 -4.78
CA SER A 227 7.27 -13.95 -4.19
C SER A 227 8.19 -13.32 -5.23
N GLN A 228 9.10 -12.44 -4.81
CA GLN A 228 10.08 -11.89 -5.77
C GLN A 228 10.98 -12.97 -6.36
N ALA A 229 11.26 -14.04 -5.63
CA ALA A 229 12.09 -15.16 -6.10
C ALA A 229 11.45 -15.90 -7.30
N ASP A 230 10.11 -15.98 -7.30
CA ASP A 230 9.34 -16.63 -8.35
C ASP A 230 8.92 -15.66 -9.48
N PHE A 231 9.18 -14.36 -9.31
CA PHE A 231 8.73 -13.31 -10.23
C PHE A 231 9.69 -13.17 -11.42
N SER A 232 9.69 -14.17 -12.31
CA SER A 232 10.38 -14.15 -13.60
C SER A 232 9.51 -13.49 -14.69
N VAL A 233 10.12 -13.22 -15.85
CA VAL A 233 9.40 -12.67 -17.03
C VAL A 233 8.26 -13.59 -17.44
N ASP A 234 8.52 -14.91 -17.57
CA ASP A 234 7.50 -15.88 -17.94
C ASP A 234 6.38 -15.99 -16.91
N LYS A 235 6.73 -16.00 -15.61
CA LYS A 235 5.74 -16.03 -14.53
C LYS A 235 4.87 -14.79 -14.54
N ALA A 236 5.47 -13.61 -14.72
CA ALA A 236 4.76 -12.34 -14.82
C ALA A 236 3.84 -12.32 -16.03
N CYS A 237 4.31 -12.78 -17.21
CA CYS A 237 3.51 -12.89 -18.43
C CYS A 237 2.27 -13.78 -18.19
N HIS A 238 2.44 -14.98 -17.65
CA HIS A 238 1.32 -15.87 -17.33
C HIS A 238 0.32 -15.29 -16.34
N LEU A 239 0.81 -14.65 -15.27
CA LEU A 239 -0.06 -14.02 -14.26
C LEU A 239 -0.85 -12.86 -14.86
N LEU A 240 -0.19 -12.00 -15.64
CA LEU A 240 -0.84 -10.88 -16.31
C LEU A 240 -1.87 -11.36 -17.33
N ALA A 241 -1.55 -12.38 -18.14
CA ALA A 241 -2.51 -12.99 -19.06
C ALA A 241 -3.78 -13.45 -18.33
N ALA A 242 -3.61 -14.21 -17.24
CA ALA A 242 -4.74 -14.72 -16.46
C ALA A 242 -5.60 -13.62 -15.83
N LEU A 243 -4.96 -12.58 -15.29
CA LEU A 243 -5.65 -11.47 -14.62
C LEU A 243 -6.37 -10.58 -15.66
N LEU A 244 -5.69 -10.21 -16.75
CA LEU A 244 -6.19 -9.22 -17.69
C LEU A 244 -7.26 -9.78 -18.65
N GLN A 245 -7.28 -11.10 -18.88
CA GLN A 245 -8.33 -11.76 -19.68
C GLN A 245 -9.71 -11.74 -19.01
N ASN A 246 -9.78 -11.56 -17.71
CA ASN A 246 -11.03 -11.66 -16.95
C ASN A 246 -11.36 -10.37 -16.19
N ARG A 247 -11.91 -9.39 -16.91
CA ARG A 247 -12.35 -8.10 -16.31
C ARG A 247 -13.33 -8.29 -15.14
N LYS A 248 -14.20 -9.31 -15.21
CA LYS A 248 -15.13 -9.60 -14.13
C LYS A 248 -14.40 -10.06 -12.85
N ALA A 249 -13.33 -10.85 -13.00
CA ALA A 249 -12.51 -11.24 -11.86
C ALA A 249 -11.76 -10.04 -11.27
N LEU A 250 -11.21 -9.15 -12.11
CA LEU A 250 -10.59 -7.89 -11.65
C LEU A 250 -11.60 -7.01 -10.89
N LEU A 251 -12.82 -6.85 -11.42
CA LEU A 251 -13.87 -6.11 -10.75
C LEU A 251 -14.21 -6.73 -9.38
N ASN A 252 -14.32 -8.06 -9.30
CA ASN A 252 -14.58 -8.74 -8.04
C ASN A 252 -13.43 -8.51 -7.04
N GLN A 253 -12.16 -8.63 -7.48
CA GLN A 253 -11.01 -8.32 -6.62
C GLN A 253 -11.06 -6.86 -6.12
N ALA A 254 -11.37 -5.91 -6.98
CA ALA A 254 -11.49 -4.50 -6.64
C ALA A 254 -12.60 -4.23 -5.62
N GLN A 255 -13.74 -4.89 -5.74
CA GLN A 255 -14.85 -4.82 -4.79
C GLN A 255 -14.47 -5.44 -3.42
N GLN A 256 -13.77 -6.58 -3.42
CA GLN A 256 -13.25 -7.17 -2.19
C GLN A 256 -12.21 -6.25 -1.53
N ALA A 257 -11.34 -5.61 -2.30
CA ALA A 257 -10.42 -4.60 -1.75
C ALA A 257 -11.19 -3.46 -1.08
N ARG A 258 -12.19 -2.90 -1.77
CA ARG A 258 -13.00 -1.78 -1.26
C ARG A 258 -13.74 -2.14 0.04
N SER A 259 -14.17 -3.38 0.21
CA SER A 259 -14.85 -3.83 1.44
C SER A 259 -13.98 -3.76 2.69
N LEU A 260 -12.66 -3.72 2.53
CA LEU A 260 -11.69 -3.58 3.62
C LEU A 260 -11.34 -2.12 3.94
N ALA A 261 -11.90 -1.15 3.24
CA ALA A 261 -11.61 0.27 3.46
C ALA A 261 -11.96 0.73 4.89
N THR A 262 -11.09 1.55 5.48
CA THR A 262 -11.24 2.08 6.85
C THR A 262 -11.28 3.61 6.88
N PRO A 263 -12.34 4.26 6.35
CA PRO A 263 -12.40 5.70 6.17
C PRO A 263 -12.34 6.51 7.48
N SER A 264 -12.70 5.91 8.59
CA SER A 264 -12.71 6.55 9.91
C SER A 264 -11.36 6.50 10.63
N ALA A 265 -10.32 5.86 10.07
CA ALA A 265 -9.04 5.62 10.75
C ALA A 265 -8.42 6.90 11.33
N THR A 266 -8.33 7.96 10.53
CA THR A 266 -7.79 9.25 10.98
C THR A 266 -8.61 9.85 12.12
N GLN A 267 -9.94 9.85 11.98
CA GLN A 267 -10.82 10.45 12.99
C GLN A 267 -10.78 9.70 14.32
N ILE A 268 -10.69 8.36 14.29
CA ILE A 268 -10.55 7.53 15.50
C ILE A 268 -9.29 7.92 16.29
N ILE A 269 -8.16 8.07 15.60
CA ILE A 269 -6.88 8.42 16.23
C ILE A 269 -6.91 9.87 16.75
N VAL A 270 -7.45 10.80 15.96
CA VAL A 270 -7.59 12.22 16.37
C VAL A 270 -8.47 12.34 17.60
N ASN A 271 -9.63 11.67 17.62
CA ASN A 271 -10.53 11.68 18.79
C ASN A 271 -9.81 11.16 20.03
N ALA A 272 -9.04 10.08 19.91
CA ALA A 272 -8.27 9.54 21.01
C ALA A 272 -7.20 10.50 21.53
N CYS A 273 -6.58 11.31 20.66
CA CYS A 273 -5.66 12.36 21.09
C CYS A 273 -6.39 13.50 21.81
N GLN A 274 -7.58 13.87 21.34
CA GLN A 274 -8.39 14.94 21.92
C GLN A 274 -8.94 14.59 23.30
N GLU A 275 -9.18 13.33 23.63
CA GLU A 275 -9.59 12.91 24.98
C GLU A 275 -8.65 13.41 26.07
N PHE A 276 -7.36 13.59 25.77
CA PHE A 276 -6.35 14.09 26.71
C PHE A 276 -6.20 15.61 26.68
N SER A 277 -6.92 16.32 25.81
CA SER A 277 -6.84 17.78 25.71
C SER A 277 -7.72 18.50 26.75
N TYR A 278 -8.64 17.80 27.39
CA TYR A 278 -9.63 18.34 28.31
C TYR A 278 -9.38 17.93 29.77
N VAL A 279 -8.18 17.42 30.09
CA VAL A 279 -7.77 17.02 31.45
C VAL A 279 -6.72 18.04 32.03
#